data_c224e079c868d3f72b35069a9222b795
#
_entry.id   c224e079c868d3f72b35069a9222b795
#
_cell.length_a   1.000
_cell.length_b   1.000
_cell.length_c   1.000
_cell.angle_alpha   90.00
_cell.angle_beta   90.00
_cell.angle_gamma   90.00
#
_symmetry.space_group_name_H-M   'P 1'
#
loop_
_entity.id
_entity.type
_entity.pdbx_description
1 polymer ?
#
loop_
_entity_poly.entity_id
_entity_poly.type
_entity_poly.pdbx_seq_one_letter_code
_entity_poly.pdbx_strand_id
1 'polypeptide(L)'
;MRGVGITSLFILSFLSSCTKTNDNDDNNRYFIGGNASGSQETPPNSSTATATLTGTYNPDNHILQYNINWTGLSGMATEANFHGFAPMGASPKVLIEITISNHGISGAASGTVTLTDSAESVLLNGELFYNIHTTFYPDGEIQGQVIAIHE
;
A
#
# COMPACT_ATOMS: atom_id res chain seq x y z
N MET A 1 -60.54 -58.80 -21.69
CA MET A 1 -59.12 -59.01 -21.36
C MET A 1 -58.52 -57.70 -21.00
N ARG A 2 -58.07 -57.54 -19.76
CA ARG A 2 -57.63 -56.29 -19.18
C ARG A 2 -56.12 -56.14 -19.35
N GLY A 3 -55.67 -55.11 -20.08
CA GLY A 3 -54.26 -54.76 -20.20
C GLY A 3 -53.87 -53.77 -19.12
N VAL A 4 -52.93 -54.14 -18.27
CA VAL A 4 -52.37 -53.33 -17.21
C VAL A 4 -51.25 -52.49 -17.79
N GLY A 5 -51.42 -51.15 -17.80
CA GLY A 5 -50.38 -50.20 -18.17
C GLY A 5 -49.47 -49.92 -16.98
N ILE A 6 -48.17 -50.19 -17.15
CA ILE A 6 -47.15 -49.85 -16.17
C ILE A 6 -46.64 -48.44 -16.48
N THR A 7 -46.98 -47.48 -15.61
CA THR A 7 -46.47 -46.11 -15.68
C THR A 7 -45.13 -46.08 -15.01
N SER A 8 -44.07 -45.92 -15.79
CA SER A 8 -42.69 -45.75 -15.28
C SER A 8 -42.46 -44.30 -14.86
N LEU A 9 -42.30 -44.08 -13.55
CA LEU A 9 -42.03 -42.79 -12.95
C LEU A 9 -40.51 -42.53 -13.03
N PHE A 10 -40.06 -41.67 -13.96
CA PHE A 10 -38.69 -41.21 -14.02
C PHE A 10 -38.47 -40.16 -12.92
N ILE A 11 -37.73 -40.54 -11.88
CA ILE A 11 -37.22 -39.61 -10.86
C ILE A 11 -35.95 -38.95 -11.41
N LEU A 12 -36.10 -37.70 -11.81
CA LEU A 12 -34.96 -36.87 -12.23
C LEU A 12 -34.25 -36.32 -10.99
N SER A 13 -33.15 -36.99 -10.61
CA SER A 13 -32.28 -36.52 -9.52
C SER A 13 -31.46 -35.30 -9.98
N PHE A 14 -31.88 -34.11 -9.54
CA PHE A 14 -31.05 -32.93 -9.67
C PHE A 14 -29.86 -33.04 -8.69
N LEU A 15 -28.70 -33.40 -9.20
CA LEU A 15 -27.44 -33.21 -8.48
C LEU A 15 -27.16 -31.71 -8.46
N SER A 16 -27.51 -31.07 -7.34
CA SER A 16 -27.08 -29.72 -7.03
C SER A 16 -25.56 -29.77 -6.82
N SER A 17 -24.80 -29.51 -7.89
CA SER A 17 -23.38 -29.27 -7.80
C SER A 17 -23.18 -27.92 -7.11
N CYS A 18 -22.93 -27.96 -5.81
CA CYS A 18 -22.42 -26.82 -5.08
C CYS A 18 -20.99 -26.60 -5.58
N THR A 19 -20.82 -25.74 -6.58
CA THR A 19 -19.51 -25.19 -6.88
C THR A 19 -19.11 -24.37 -5.67
N LYS A 20 -18.16 -24.86 -4.85
CA LYS A 20 -17.38 -24.00 -3.96
C LYS A 20 -16.77 -22.94 -4.86
N THR A 21 -17.32 -21.74 -4.86
CA THR A 21 -16.57 -20.56 -5.19
C THR A 21 -15.39 -20.57 -4.21
N ASN A 22 -14.18 -20.70 -4.73
CA ASN A 22 -13.00 -20.31 -3.98
C ASN A 22 -13.15 -18.80 -3.80
N ASP A 23 -13.83 -18.41 -2.73
CA ASP A 23 -13.60 -17.12 -2.11
C ASP A 23 -12.12 -17.19 -1.70
N ASN A 24 -11.24 -16.69 -2.58
CA ASN A 24 -9.92 -16.33 -2.17
C ASN A 24 -10.16 -15.40 -1.00
N ASP A 25 -9.76 -15.87 0.17
CA ASP A 25 -9.93 -15.21 1.45
C ASP A 25 -9.09 -13.92 1.38
N ASP A 26 -9.71 -12.85 0.84
CA ASP A 26 -9.10 -11.53 0.68
C ASP A 26 -9.07 -10.80 2.05
N ASN A 27 -9.40 -11.56 3.13
CA ASN A 27 -9.49 -11.07 4.49
C ASN A 27 -8.14 -10.77 5.16
N ASN A 28 -7.01 -11.03 4.48
CA ASN A 28 -5.68 -10.75 5.01
C ASN A 28 -5.03 -9.58 4.24
N ARG A 29 -5.76 -8.47 4.18
CA ARG A 29 -5.30 -7.26 3.48
C ARG A 29 -5.24 -6.09 4.46
N TYR A 30 -4.26 -5.21 4.26
CA TYR A 30 -4.15 -3.93 4.95
C TYR A 30 -4.38 -2.79 3.96
N PHE A 31 -5.21 -1.83 4.33
CA PHE A 31 -5.25 -0.52 3.69
C PHE A 31 -4.06 0.30 4.19
N ILE A 32 -3.34 0.91 3.26
CA ILE A 32 -2.17 1.73 3.53
C ILE A 32 -2.52 3.18 3.26
N GLY A 33 -2.22 4.06 4.21
CA GLY A 33 -2.46 5.49 4.06
C GLY A 33 -1.48 6.33 4.84
N GLY A 34 -1.43 7.62 4.52
CA GLY A 34 -0.62 8.58 5.25
C GLY A 34 -0.57 9.94 4.57
N ASN A 35 -0.48 11.00 5.37
CA ASN A 35 -0.31 12.35 4.86
C ASN A 35 1.09 12.85 5.24
N ALA A 36 1.75 13.55 4.31
CA ALA A 36 3.07 14.14 4.52
C ALA A 36 2.99 15.66 4.57
N SER A 37 3.89 16.25 5.34
CA SER A 37 4.08 17.70 5.46
C SER A 37 5.49 18.02 5.93
N GLY A 38 5.95 19.27 5.74
CA GLY A 38 7.24 19.73 6.25
C GLY A 38 7.34 19.74 7.78
N SER A 39 6.21 19.85 8.47
CA SER A 39 6.19 19.79 9.95
C SER A 39 6.44 18.40 10.52
N GLN A 40 6.35 17.36 9.71
CA GLN A 40 6.65 15.97 10.10
C GLN A 40 8.10 15.58 9.81
N GLU A 41 8.86 16.42 9.10
CA GLU A 41 10.30 16.18 8.89
C GLU A 41 11.10 16.25 10.20
N THR A 42 12.27 15.66 10.19
CA THR A 42 13.18 15.67 11.33
C THR A 42 14.55 16.20 10.92
N PRO A 43 14.89 17.47 11.22
CA PRO A 43 14.10 18.46 11.94
C PRO A 43 12.91 19.00 11.10
N PRO A 44 11.82 19.47 11.73
CA PRO A 44 10.70 20.09 11.03
C PRO A 44 11.15 21.31 10.21
N ASN A 45 10.53 21.51 9.06
CA ASN A 45 10.76 22.66 8.20
C ASN A 45 9.46 23.44 7.92
N SER A 46 9.56 24.59 7.27
CA SER A 46 8.45 25.51 7.00
C SER A 46 7.77 25.29 5.64
N SER A 47 8.07 24.19 4.93
CA SER A 47 7.39 23.89 3.67
C SER A 47 5.89 23.74 3.89
N THR A 48 5.11 24.31 2.97
CA THR A 48 3.65 24.19 2.92
C THR A 48 3.20 23.09 1.99
N ALA A 49 4.15 22.37 1.38
CA ALA A 49 3.88 21.22 0.54
C ALA A 49 3.19 20.10 1.31
N THR A 50 2.39 19.33 0.62
CA THR A 50 1.71 18.17 1.18
C THR A 50 1.76 16.99 0.22
N ALA A 51 1.68 15.78 0.78
CA ALA A 51 1.42 14.58 -0.02
C ALA A 51 0.41 13.68 0.69
N THR A 52 -0.23 12.82 -0.09
CA THR A 52 -1.12 11.76 0.38
C THR A 52 -0.68 10.44 -0.20
N LEU A 53 -0.45 9.47 0.67
CA LEU A 53 -0.21 8.07 0.34
C LEU A 53 -1.53 7.30 0.46
N THR A 54 -1.81 6.44 -0.52
CA THR A 54 -2.85 5.42 -0.49
C THR A 54 -2.31 4.11 -1.04
N GLY A 55 -2.84 2.99 -0.59
CA GLY A 55 -2.37 1.70 -1.10
C GLY A 55 -2.96 0.52 -0.38
N THR A 56 -2.42 -0.66 -0.67
CA THR A 56 -2.77 -1.91 -0.01
C THR A 56 -1.52 -2.75 0.23
N TYR A 57 -1.54 -3.53 1.29
CA TYR A 57 -0.52 -4.53 1.58
C TYR A 57 -1.19 -5.87 1.80
N ASN A 58 -0.64 -6.92 1.19
CA ASN A 58 -1.09 -8.29 1.37
C ASN A 58 0.07 -9.12 1.97
N PRO A 59 -0.03 -9.59 3.23
CA PRO A 59 1.02 -10.34 3.89
C PRO A 59 1.22 -11.76 3.35
N ASP A 60 0.23 -12.36 2.65
CA ASP A 60 0.35 -13.72 2.11
C ASP A 60 1.38 -13.82 0.99
N ASN A 61 1.59 -12.70 0.28
CA ASN A 61 2.56 -12.61 -0.82
C ASN A 61 3.58 -11.47 -0.64
N HIS A 62 3.53 -10.77 0.50
CA HIS A 62 4.37 -9.62 0.86
C HIS A 62 4.30 -8.44 -0.14
N ILE A 63 3.21 -8.31 -0.89
CA ILE A 63 3.07 -7.27 -1.91
C ILE A 63 2.47 -6.00 -1.30
N LEU A 64 3.26 -4.91 -1.36
CA LEU A 64 2.83 -3.54 -1.13
C LEU A 64 2.55 -2.87 -2.47
N GLN A 65 1.33 -2.38 -2.66
CA GLN A 65 0.94 -1.49 -3.76
C GLN A 65 0.71 -0.10 -3.19
N TYR A 66 1.27 0.93 -3.82
CA TYR A 66 1.15 2.29 -3.33
C TYR A 66 0.93 3.31 -4.44
N ASN A 67 0.28 4.40 -4.06
CA ASN A 67 0.13 5.62 -4.87
C ASN A 67 0.36 6.82 -3.94
N ILE A 68 1.26 7.73 -4.34
CA ILE A 68 1.59 8.95 -3.61
C ILE A 68 1.30 10.12 -4.55
N ASN A 69 0.53 11.09 -4.07
CA ASN A 69 0.28 12.33 -4.78
C ASN A 69 0.78 13.49 -3.94
N TRP A 70 1.54 14.40 -4.53
CA TRP A 70 2.06 15.60 -3.84
C TRP A 70 1.72 16.87 -4.58
N THR A 71 1.74 17.97 -3.83
CA THR A 71 1.50 19.31 -4.37
C THR A 71 2.25 20.37 -3.55
N GLY A 72 2.67 21.43 -4.24
CA GLY A 72 3.23 22.62 -3.61
C GLY A 72 4.67 22.49 -3.13
N LEU A 73 5.46 21.52 -3.66
CA LEU A 73 6.90 21.45 -3.38
C LEU A 73 7.59 22.75 -3.76
N SER A 74 8.64 23.12 -3.03
CA SER A 74 9.42 24.33 -3.28
C SER A 74 10.27 24.26 -4.56
N GLY A 75 10.52 23.04 -5.03
CA GLY A 75 11.27 22.73 -6.24
C GLY A 75 10.79 21.43 -6.87
N MET A 76 11.47 21.00 -7.92
CA MET A 76 11.23 19.70 -8.53
C MET A 76 11.56 18.58 -7.53
N ALA A 77 10.70 17.56 -7.43
CA ALA A 77 11.02 16.36 -6.67
C ALA A 77 12.29 15.69 -7.23
N THR A 78 13.28 15.47 -6.41
CA THR A 78 14.55 14.85 -6.81
C THR A 78 14.58 13.37 -6.47
N GLU A 79 14.03 13.02 -5.29
CA GLU A 79 14.04 11.68 -4.73
C GLU A 79 12.81 11.48 -3.85
N ALA A 80 12.37 10.25 -3.71
CA ALA A 80 11.36 9.84 -2.74
C ALA A 80 11.67 8.43 -2.25
N ASN A 81 11.46 8.19 -0.95
CA ASN A 81 11.83 6.93 -0.33
C ASN A 81 10.85 6.51 0.76
N PHE A 82 10.74 5.20 0.98
CA PHE A 82 10.24 4.65 2.24
C PHE A 82 11.43 4.34 3.17
N HIS A 83 11.30 4.74 4.41
CA HIS A 83 12.30 4.56 5.46
C HIS A 83 11.73 3.79 6.63
N GLY A 84 12.58 3.02 7.31
CA GLY A 84 12.29 2.47 8.63
C GLY A 84 12.75 3.40 9.74
N PHE A 85 12.18 3.23 10.92
CA PHE A 85 12.62 3.95 12.11
C PHE A 85 14.11 3.70 12.38
N ALA A 86 14.81 4.75 12.80
CA ALA A 86 16.19 4.64 13.23
C ALA A 86 16.32 4.95 14.73
N PRO A 87 17.18 4.23 15.46
CA PRO A 87 17.51 4.60 16.83
C PRO A 87 18.08 6.02 16.90
N MET A 88 17.93 6.66 18.07
CA MET A 88 18.45 8.01 18.29
C MET A 88 19.94 8.12 17.92
N GLY A 89 20.26 9.07 17.06
CA GLY A 89 21.64 9.30 16.58
C GLY A 89 22.04 8.51 15.34
N ALA A 90 21.16 7.67 14.78
CA ALA A 90 21.34 7.01 13.50
C ALA A 90 20.45 7.65 12.42
N SER A 91 20.95 7.68 11.19
CA SER A 91 20.11 8.09 10.05
C SER A 91 19.12 6.98 9.72
N PRO A 92 17.86 7.30 9.39
CA PRO A 92 16.89 6.33 8.93
C PRO A 92 17.39 5.62 7.68
N LYS A 93 17.23 4.29 7.67
CA LYS A 93 17.64 3.49 6.52
C LYS A 93 16.58 3.57 5.44
N VAL A 94 16.99 3.87 4.21
CA VAL A 94 16.13 3.65 3.02
C VAL A 94 15.85 2.16 2.90
N LEU A 95 14.58 1.80 2.92
CA LEU A 95 14.11 0.42 2.73
C LEU A 95 13.64 0.19 1.29
N ILE A 96 13.00 1.20 0.67
CA ILE A 96 12.46 1.13 -0.67
C ILE A 96 12.63 2.49 -1.34
N GLU A 97 13.27 2.50 -2.50
CA GLU A 97 13.29 3.68 -3.37
C GLU A 97 11.96 3.79 -4.12
N ILE A 98 11.38 4.98 -4.15
CA ILE A 98 10.15 5.28 -4.84
C ILE A 98 10.50 5.87 -6.22
N THR A 99 10.13 5.17 -7.28
CA THR A 99 10.35 5.67 -8.64
C THR A 99 9.42 6.83 -8.94
N ILE A 100 10.00 8.03 -9.12
CA ILE A 100 9.29 9.23 -9.52
C ILE A 100 9.22 9.28 -11.05
N SER A 101 8.02 9.26 -11.62
CA SER A 101 7.79 9.38 -13.05
C SER A 101 7.59 10.82 -13.51
N ASN A 102 7.22 11.73 -12.61
CA ASN A 102 7.05 13.15 -12.85
C ASN A 102 7.69 13.96 -11.72
N HIS A 103 8.82 14.59 -12.01
CA HIS A 103 9.62 15.37 -11.06
C HIS A 103 9.09 16.81 -10.82
N GLY A 104 7.81 17.08 -11.07
CA GLY A 104 7.20 18.41 -10.88
C GLY A 104 7.06 18.82 -9.42
N ILE A 105 6.78 20.11 -9.20
CA ILE A 105 6.38 20.68 -7.89
C ILE A 105 5.03 20.11 -7.42
N SER A 106 4.27 19.54 -8.33
CA SER A 106 3.11 18.69 -8.09
C SER A 106 3.24 17.47 -8.98
N GLY A 107 2.91 16.31 -8.45
CA GLY A 107 3.09 15.07 -9.18
C GLY A 107 2.56 13.86 -8.42
N ALA A 108 2.87 12.69 -8.97
CA ALA A 108 2.51 11.42 -8.40
C ALA A 108 3.62 10.37 -8.61
N ALA A 109 3.67 9.41 -7.72
CA ALA A 109 4.44 8.19 -7.88
C ALA A 109 3.57 6.99 -7.48
N SER A 110 3.69 5.89 -8.19
CA SER A 110 3.00 4.66 -7.86
C SER A 110 3.91 3.46 -8.12
N GLY A 111 3.69 2.41 -7.37
CA GLY A 111 4.50 1.20 -7.53
C GLY A 111 3.89 -0.01 -6.86
N THR A 112 4.52 -1.13 -7.17
CA THR A 112 4.28 -2.42 -6.54
C THR A 112 5.63 -3.01 -6.16
N VAL A 113 5.77 -3.41 -4.89
CA VAL A 113 7.02 -3.95 -4.37
C VAL A 113 6.74 -5.14 -3.46
N THR A 114 7.60 -6.14 -3.51
CA THR A 114 7.58 -7.24 -2.54
C THR A 114 8.44 -6.84 -1.35
N LEU A 115 7.84 -6.76 -0.17
CA LEU A 115 8.55 -6.44 1.06
C LEU A 115 9.41 -7.62 1.52
N THR A 116 10.55 -7.31 2.12
CA THR A 116 11.28 -8.29 2.94
C THR A 116 10.59 -8.43 4.30
N ASP A 117 10.82 -9.53 5.01
CA ASP A 117 10.29 -9.75 6.37
C ASP A 117 10.61 -8.58 7.31
N SER A 118 11.80 -7.99 7.15
CA SER A 118 12.22 -6.81 7.93
C SER A 118 11.39 -5.56 7.58
N ALA A 119 11.12 -5.31 6.29
CA ALA A 119 10.33 -4.16 5.85
C ALA A 119 8.85 -4.34 6.21
N GLU A 120 8.31 -5.55 6.11
CA GLU A 120 6.98 -5.89 6.60
C GLU A 120 6.84 -5.61 8.10
N SER A 121 7.80 -6.08 8.91
CA SER A 121 7.80 -5.83 10.36
C SER A 121 7.76 -4.33 10.68
N VAL A 122 8.56 -3.52 9.96
CA VAL A 122 8.57 -2.06 10.10
C VAL A 122 7.22 -1.45 9.72
N LEU A 123 6.60 -1.91 8.62
CA LEU A 123 5.28 -1.46 8.20
C LEU A 123 4.20 -1.78 9.25
N LEU A 124 4.12 -3.04 9.67
CA LEU A 124 3.06 -3.51 10.57
C LEU A 124 3.22 -2.99 12.01
N ASN A 125 4.44 -2.65 12.42
CA ASN A 125 4.70 -1.97 13.71
C ASN A 125 4.41 -0.47 13.67
N GLY A 126 4.04 0.09 12.50
CA GLY A 126 3.80 1.53 12.37
C GLY A 126 5.07 2.37 12.41
N GLU A 127 6.21 1.81 12.02
CA GLU A 127 7.52 2.45 12.02
C GLU A 127 7.98 2.87 10.61
N LEU A 128 7.17 2.55 9.57
CA LEU A 128 7.44 2.94 8.20
C LEU A 128 6.99 4.39 7.98
N PHE A 129 7.82 5.20 7.35
CA PHE A 129 7.47 6.52 6.87
C PHE A 129 8.00 6.73 5.44
N TYR A 130 7.48 7.73 4.76
CA TYR A 130 7.98 8.14 3.45
C TYR A 130 8.31 9.61 3.44
N ASN A 131 9.25 10.00 2.58
CA ASN A 131 9.57 11.40 2.36
C ASN A 131 9.78 11.70 0.87
N ILE A 132 9.72 12.99 0.54
CA ILE A 132 10.00 13.52 -0.79
C ILE A 132 11.01 14.63 -0.64
N HIS A 133 12.09 14.53 -1.41
CA HIS A 133 13.21 15.48 -1.41
C HIS A 133 13.10 16.43 -2.60
N THR A 134 13.69 17.61 -2.43
CA THR A 134 13.88 18.59 -3.51
C THR A 134 15.28 19.19 -3.43
N THR A 135 15.67 19.97 -4.44
CA THR A 135 16.97 20.67 -4.41
C THR A 135 17.06 21.70 -3.29
N PHE A 136 15.95 22.22 -2.80
CA PHE A 136 15.93 23.16 -1.66
C PHE A 136 15.94 22.44 -0.31
N TYR A 137 15.48 21.20 -0.27
CA TYR A 137 15.46 20.34 0.91
C TYR A 137 16.06 18.97 0.53
N PRO A 138 17.37 18.88 0.43
CA PRO A 138 18.04 17.63 0.02
C PRO A 138 17.92 16.50 1.05
N ASP A 139 17.64 16.85 2.33
CA ASP A 139 17.42 15.88 3.41
C ASP A 139 15.96 15.47 3.58
N GLY A 140 15.04 16.07 2.79
CA GLY A 140 13.58 15.85 2.82
C GLY A 140 12.80 17.16 2.94
N GLU A 141 11.85 17.37 2.05
CA GLU A 141 10.96 18.54 2.11
C GLU A 141 9.68 18.21 2.88
N ILE A 142 9.11 17.06 2.64
CA ILE A 142 7.90 16.58 3.34
C ILE A 142 8.05 15.12 3.71
N GLN A 143 7.60 14.78 4.90
CA GLN A 143 7.59 13.42 5.46
C GLN A 143 6.20 13.05 5.92
N GLY A 144 5.81 11.79 5.79
CA GLY A 144 4.55 11.25 6.27
C GLY A 144 4.68 9.86 6.85
N GLN A 145 4.04 9.63 8.00
CA GLN A 145 3.93 8.32 8.61
C GLN A 145 3.05 7.41 7.75
N VAL A 146 3.49 6.17 7.54
CA VAL A 146 2.68 5.14 6.88
C VAL A 146 1.85 4.40 7.93
N ILE A 147 0.53 4.35 7.70
CA ILE A 147 -0.44 3.68 8.57
C ILE A 147 -0.99 2.48 7.83
N ALA A 148 -0.92 1.30 8.45
CA ALA A 148 -1.51 0.07 7.96
C ALA A 148 -2.74 -0.27 8.82
N ILE A 149 -3.90 -0.42 8.18
CA ILE A 149 -5.17 -0.75 8.84
C ILE A 149 -5.66 -2.07 8.27
N HIS A 150 -5.82 -3.09 9.10
CA HIS A 150 -6.35 -4.39 8.69
C HIS A 150 -7.81 -4.24 8.24
N GLU A 151 -8.15 -4.89 7.10
CA GLU A 151 -9.50 -4.89 6.53
C GLU A 151 -10.51 -5.67 7.38
#